data_1b3f7710513409c22c3b08e41a56d25c
#
_entry.id   1b3f7710513409c22c3b08e41a56d25c
#
_cell.length_a   1.000
_cell.length_b   1.000
_cell.length_c   1.000
_cell.angle_alpha   90.00
_cell.angle_beta   90.00
_cell.angle_gamma   90.00
#
_symmetry.space_group_name_H-M   'P 1'
#
loop_
_entity.id
_entity.type
_entity.pdbx_description
1 polymer ?
#
loop_
_entity_poly.entity_id
_entity_poly.type
_entity_poly.pdbx_seq_one_letter_code
_entity_poly.pdbx_strand_id
1 'polypeptide(L)'
;MQETMLDTQATIDNLAVVNKILEANNNDQARLIPILQAIQDEYNYLSRDVIRYVAAAIGVPPSQVYGVATFYAHFSLEPKGKYIIKLCDGTACHVKKSHGILNALFDRLKLSAEKRTSADGLFTLETVSCLGACGLAPVMVVNGEVHGQVTPEKALEIINSIVELEKSK
;
A
#
# COMPACT_ATOMS: atom_id res chain seq x y z
N MET A 1 10.87 -22.37 17.99
CA MET A 1 9.78 -23.32 17.66
C MET A 1 8.37 -22.72 17.84
N GLN A 2 8.23 -21.48 18.34
CA GLN A 2 6.93 -20.76 18.47
C GLN A 2 6.61 -19.84 17.29
N GLU A 3 7.59 -19.37 16.52
CA GLU A 3 7.39 -18.50 15.33
C GLU A 3 6.71 -19.23 14.15
N THR A 4 6.94 -20.53 14.01
CA THR A 4 6.39 -21.33 12.90
C THR A 4 4.88 -21.59 12.99
N MET A 5 4.26 -21.51 14.16
CA MET A 5 2.81 -21.77 14.32
C MET A 5 1.96 -20.51 14.07
N LEU A 6 2.45 -19.35 14.44
CA LEU A 6 1.79 -18.05 14.16
C LEU A 6 1.77 -17.73 12.65
N ASP A 7 2.86 -18.02 11.96
CA ASP A 7 2.95 -17.86 10.49
C ASP A 7 1.99 -18.79 9.75
N THR A 8 1.79 -20.01 10.24
CA THR A 8 0.91 -21.01 9.60
C THR A 8 -0.57 -20.62 9.73
N GLN A 9 -1.02 -20.09 10.87
CA GLN A 9 -2.41 -19.68 11.06
C GLN A 9 -2.74 -18.43 10.24
N ALA A 10 -1.85 -17.42 10.25
CA ALA A 10 -1.99 -16.23 9.40
C ALA A 10 -2.02 -16.59 7.91
N THR A 11 -1.26 -17.59 7.49
CA THR A 11 -1.26 -18.08 6.11
C THR A 11 -2.58 -18.78 5.76
N ILE A 12 -3.17 -19.56 6.67
CA ILE A 12 -4.45 -20.25 6.46
C ILE A 12 -5.60 -19.24 6.37
N ASP A 13 -5.64 -18.25 7.26
CA ASP A 13 -6.68 -17.21 7.26
C ASP A 13 -6.59 -16.35 5.99
N ASN A 14 -5.38 -16.02 5.55
CA ASN A 14 -5.13 -15.33 4.29
C ASN A 14 -5.62 -16.14 3.08
N LEU A 15 -5.41 -17.44 3.03
CA LEU A 15 -5.88 -18.29 1.94
C LEU A 15 -7.41 -18.39 1.88
N ALA A 16 -8.11 -18.35 3.02
CA ALA A 16 -9.57 -18.38 3.05
C ALA A 16 -10.20 -17.15 2.38
N VAL A 17 -9.60 -15.96 2.58
CA VAL A 17 -10.05 -14.74 1.92
C VAL A 17 -9.73 -14.76 0.43
N VAL A 18 -8.52 -15.20 0.06
CA VAL A 18 -8.12 -15.36 -1.35
C VAL A 18 -9.06 -16.33 -2.08
N ASN A 19 -9.48 -17.43 -1.44
CA ASN A 19 -10.45 -18.36 -2.01
C ASN A 19 -11.80 -17.71 -2.28
N LYS A 20 -12.33 -16.92 -1.34
CA LYS A 20 -13.58 -16.18 -1.56
C LYS A 20 -13.49 -15.22 -2.74
N ILE A 21 -12.34 -14.53 -2.90
CA ILE A 21 -12.10 -13.63 -4.03
C ILE A 21 -12.05 -14.41 -5.35
N LEU A 22 -11.37 -15.57 -5.36
CA LEU A 22 -11.30 -16.46 -6.53
C LEU A 22 -12.67 -17.00 -6.92
N GLU A 23 -13.46 -17.51 -5.97
CA GLU A 23 -14.81 -18.01 -6.18
C GLU A 23 -15.77 -16.92 -6.71
N ALA A 24 -15.71 -15.71 -6.14
CA ALA A 24 -16.48 -14.56 -6.60
C ALA A 24 -16.15 -14.15 -8.05
N ASN A 25 -14.97 -14.52 -8.55
CA ASN A 25 -14.55 -14.33 -9.93
C ASN A 25 -14.60 -15.63 -10.78
N ASN A 26 -15.27 -16.68 -10.31
CA ASN A 26 -15.43 -17.99 -10.97
C ASN A 26 -14.12 -18.68 -11.33
N ASN A 27 -13.02 -18.38 -10.66
CA ASN A 27 -11.66 -18.84 -10.98
C ASN A 27 -11.29 -18.60 -12.46
N ASP A 28 -11.86 -17.54 -13.07
CA ASP A 28 -11.69 -17.26 -14.48
C ASP A 28 -10.36 -16.53 -14.74
N GLN A 29 -9.50 -17.10 -15.60
CA GLN A 29 -8.23 -16.50 -16.01
C GLN A 29 -8.42 -15.12 -16.67
N ALA A 30 -9.55 -14.84 -17.33
CA ALA A 30 -9.86 -13.54 -17.90
C ALA A 30 -10.08 -12.46 -16.81
N ARG A 31 -10.31 -12.88 -15.59
CA ARG A 31 -10.52 -12.04 -14.41
C ARG A 31 -9.27 -11.85 -13.55
N LEU A 32 -8.08 -12.17 -14.06
CA LEU A 32 -6.83 -12.07 -13.31
C LEU A 32 -6.62 -10.68 -12.67
N ILE A 33 -6.82 -9.60 -13.43
CA ILE A 33 -6.63 -8.23 -12.91
C ILE A 33 -7.61 -7.90 -11.77
N PRO A 34 -8.95 -8.09 -11.92
CA PRO A 34 -9.89 -7.92 -10.80
C PRO A 34 -9.57 -8.77 -9.56
N ILE A 35 -9.12 -10.01 -9.75
CA ILE A 35 -8.70 -10.90 -8.64
C ILE A 35 -7.51 -10.26 -7.89
N LEU A 36 -6.46 -9.85 -8.62
CA LEU A 36 -5.28 -9.24 -8.02
C LEU A 36 -5.60 -7.89 -7.35
N GLN A 37 -6.53 -7.11 -7.91
CA GLN A 37 -7.01 -5.87 -7.29
C GLN A 37 -7.69 -6.14 -5.94
N ALA A 38 -8.63 -7.07 -5.90
CA ALA A 38 -9.33 -7.41 -4.66
C ALA A 38 -8.37 -7.94 -3.58
N ILE A 39 -7.36 -8.72 -3.97
CA ILE A 39 -6.32 -9.20 -3.04
C ILE A 39 -5.44 -8.05 -2.57
N GLN A 40 -5.05 -7.14 -3.48
CA GLN A 40 -4.25 -5.96 -3.14
C GLN A 40 -5.00 -5.01 -2.18
N ASP A 41 -6.31 -4.85 -2.36
CA ASP A 41 -7.15 -4.00 -1.49
C ASP A 41 -7.27 -4.59 -0.09
N GLU A 42 -7.26 -5.93 0.04
CA GLU A 42 -7.35 -6.61 1.33
C GLU A 42 -6.01 -6.62 2.10
N TYR A 43 -4.91 -6.91 1.41
CA TYR A 43 -3.60 -7.11 2.05
C TYR A 43 -2.61 -5.97 1.84
N ASN A 44 -2.94 -4.97 1.03
CA ASN A 44 -2.07 -3.88 0.59
C ASN A 44 -0.85 -4.32 -0.24
N TYR A 45 -0.67 -5.61 -0.50
CA TYR A 45 0.40 -6.15 -1.35
C TYR A 45 0.06 -7.57 -1.84
N LEU A 46 0.80 -8.03 -2.84
CA LEU A 46 0.69 -9.36 -3.42
C LEU A 46 1.93 -10.19 -3.04
N SER A 47 1.81 -11.07 -2.07
CA SER A 47 2.92 -11.95 -1.69
C SER A 47 3.25 -12.97 -2.79
N ARG A 48 4.48 -13.47 -2.82
CA ARG A 48 4.90 -14.49 -3.78
C ARG A 48 4.07 -15.77 -3.69
N ASP A 49 3.65 -16.14 -2.48
CA ASP A 49 2.87 -17.35 -2.25
C ASP A 49 1.43 -17.18 -2.71
N VAL A 50 0.84 -16.00 -2.49
CA VAL A 50 -0.49 -15.64 -3.03
C VAL A 50 -0.46 -15.62 -4.56
N ILE A 51 0.58 -15.06 -5.20
CA ILE A 51 0.73 -15.09 -6.67
C ILE A 51 0.76 -16.53 -7.20
N ARG A 52 1.53 -17.43 -6.56
CA ARG A 52 1.59 -18.84 -6.94
C ARG A 52 0.25 -19.55 -6.75
N TYR A 53 -0.41 -19.26 -5.65
CA TYR A 53 -1.71 -19.83 -5.33
C TYR A 53 -2.80 -19.41 -6.34
N VAL A 54 -2.90 -18.11 -6.62
CA VAL A 54 -3.82 -17.57 -7.65
C VAL A 54 -3.54 -18.22 -9.01
N ALA A 55 -2.27 -18.28 -9.42
CA ALA A 55 -1.87 -18.89 -10.69
C ALA A 55 -2.34 -20.35 -10.81
N ALA A 56 -2.16 -21.15 -9.76
CA ALA A 56 -2.62 -22.52 -9.71
C ALA A 56 -4.16 -22.62 -9.76
N ALA A 57 -4.86 -21.75 -9.04
CA ALA A 57 -6.32 -21.77 -8.95
C ALA A 57 -7.01 -21.42 -10.29
N ILE A 58 -6.45 -20.46 -11.05
CA ILE A 58 -7.01 -20.05 -12.35
C ILE A 58 -6.38 -20.76 -13.55
N GLY A 59 -5.42 -21.68 -13.31
CA GLY A 59 -4.81 -22.52 -14.35
C GLY A 59 -3.84 -21.79 -15.30
N VAL A 60 -3.12 -20.76 -14.82
CA VAL A 60 -2.11 -20.05 -15.61
C VAL A 60 -0.70 -20.22 -15.01
N PRO A 61 0.37 -20.01 -15.80
CA PRO A 61 1.72 -20.02 -15.27
C PRO A 61 1.93 -18.89 -14.24
N PRO A 62 2.64 -19.13 -13.10
CA PRO A 62 2.96 -18.08 -12.13
C PRO A 62 3.70 -16.87 -12.73
N SER A 63 4.50 -17.08 -13.78
CA SER A 63 5.18 -16.01 -14.51
C SER A 63 4.23 -15.03 -15.18
N GLN A 64 3.06 -15.48 -15.62
CA GLN A 64 2.02 -14.62 -16.20
C GLN A 64 1.41 -13.71 -15.12
N VAL A 65 1.06 -14.28 -13.97
CA VAL A 65 0.52 -13.51 -12.82
C VAL A 65 1.55 -12.51 -12.33
N TYR A 66 2.80 -12.93 -12.19
CA TYR A 66 3.90 -12.06 -11.78
C TYR A 66 4.15 -10.94 -12.81
N GLY A 67 4.08 -11.23 -14.10
CA GLY A 67 4.19 -10.23 -15.17
C GLY A 67 3.11 -9.16 -15.08
N VAL A 68 1.86 -9.54 -14.80
CA VAL A 68 0.76 -8.59 -14.57
C VAL A 68 0.99 -7.77 -13.29
N ALA A 69 1.41 -8.42 -12.20
CA ALA A 69 1.65 -7.76 -10.92
C ALA A 69 2.81 -6.75 -10.97
N THR A 70 3.80 -6.95 -11.84
CA THR A 70 4.94 -6.03 -12.02
C THR A 70 4.68 -4.95 -13.07
N PHE A 71 3.76 -5.19 -14.00
CA PHE A 71 3.44 -4.23 -15.06
C PHE A 71 2.61 -3.04 -14.56
N TYR A 72 1.63 -3.28 -13.71
CA TYR A 72 0.76 -2.23 -13.21
C TYR A 72 1.30 -1.61 -11.91
N ALA A 73 1.53 -0.30 -11.90
CA ALA A 73 2.02 0.45 -10.74
C ALA A 73 1.07 0.42 -9.52
N HIS A 74 -0.18 -0.01 -9.72
CA HIS A 74 -1.15 -0.20 -8.64
C HIS A 74 -0.75 -1.33 -7.69
N PHE A 75 -0.14 -2.39 -8.23
CA PHE A 75 0.24 -3.55 -7.44
C PHE A 75 1.56 -3.35 -6.70
N SER A 76 1.64 -3.88 -5.50
CA SER A 76 2.85 -3.93 -4.71
C SER A 76 3.22 -5.38 -4.41
N LEU A 77 4.49 -5.73 -4.61
CA LEU A 77 5.04 -7.04 -4.26
C LEU A 77 5.71 -7.05 -2.88
N GLU A 78 5.84 -5.86 -2.29
CA GLU A 78 6.43 -5.69 -0.96
C GLU A 78 5.34 -5.30 0.04
N PRO A 79 5.42 -5.79 1.29
CA PRO A 79 4.48 -5.43 2.32
C PRO A 79 4.43 -3.92 2.53
N LYS A 80 3.21 -3.38 2.54
CA LYS A 80 2.96 -1.98 2.91
C LYS A 80 2.55 -1.89 4.37
N GLY A 81 2.80 -0.72 4.95
CA GLY A 81 2.35 -0.42 6.31
C GLY A 81 0.82 -0.29 6.41
N LYS A 82 0.33 -0.32 7.63
CA LYS A 82 -1.09 -0.16 7.96
C LYS A 82 -1.65 1.18 7.46
N TYR A 83 -0.84 2.24 7.48
CA TYR A 83 -1.19 3.57 6.99
C TYR A 83 -0.37 3.90 5.74
N ILE A 84 -1.07 4.06 4.62
CA ILE A 84 -0.46 4.43 3.34
C ILE A 84 -0.62 5.94 3.17
N ILE A 85 0.51 6.64 3.19
CA ILE A 85 0.59 8.08 2.98
C ILE A 85 0.93 8.32 1.51
N LYS A 86 0.05 9.00 0.78
CA LYS A 86 0.28 9.41 -0.61
C LYS A 86 0.48 10.92 -0.64
N LEU A 87 1.69 11.36 -1.00
CA LEU A 87 2.01 12.77 -1.16
C LEU A 87 2.00 13.14 -2.64
N CYS A 88 1.23 14.16 -2.99
CA CYS A 88 1.16 14.66 -4.36
C CYS A 88 2.43 15.44 -4.73
N ASP A 89 3.07 15.04 -5.84
CA ASP A 89 4.21 15.74 -6.43
C ASP A 89 3.91 16.33 -7.82
N GLY A 90 2.61 16.55 -8.11
CA GLY A 90 2.17 17.27 -9.32
C GLY A 90 2.62 18.72 -9.29
N THR A 91 2.66 19.38 -10.46
CA THR A 91 3.19 20.73 -10.64
C THR A 91 2.69 21.75 -9.60
N ALA A 92 1.38 21.79 -9.32
CA ALA A 92 0.82 22.72 -8.34
C ALA A 92 1.33 22.47 -6.92
N CYS A 93 1.47 21.21 -6.52
CA CYS A 93 2.01 20.83 -5.21
C CYS A 93 3.51 21.08 -5.14
N HIS A 94 4.24 20.77 -6.21
CA HIS A 94 5.69 20.98 -6.31
C HIS A 94 6.04 22.46 -6.19
N VAL A 95 5.36 23.35 -6.93
CA VAL A 95 5.53 24.81 -6.83
C VAL A 95 5.24 25.33 -5.41
N LYS A 96 4.29 24.70 -4.71
CA LYS A 96 3.96 25.00 -3.30
C LYS A 96 4.81 24.21 -2.30
N LYS A 97 5.98 23.72 -2.73
CA LYS A 97 7.02 23.12 -1.88
C LYS A 97 6.61 21.78 -1.22
N SER A 98 5.88 20.89 -1.92
CA SER A 98 5.58 19.52 -1.46
C SER A 98 6.83 18.74 -1.07
N HIS A 99 7.97 19.04 -1.68
CA HIS A 99 9.27 18.42 -1.36
C HIS A 99 9.71 18.66 0.10
N GLY A 100 9.37 19.81 0.68
CA GLY A 100 9.63 20.08 2.11
C GLY A 100 8.84 19.14 3.03
N ILE A 101 7.60 18.82 2.63
CA ILE A 101 6.75 17.85 3.34
C ILE A 101 7.33 16.45 3.22
N LEU A 102 7.78 16.07 2.02
CA LEU A 102 8.41 14.77 1.77
C LEU A 102 9.64 14.54 2.66
N ASN A 103 10.52 15.53 2.73
CA ASN A 103 11.73 15.46 3.54
C ASN A 103 11.38 15.34 5.04
N ALA A 104 10.46 16.14 5.54
CA ALA A 104 10.02 16.07 6.93
C ALA A 104 9.44 14.69 7.30
N LEU A 105 8.68 14.07 6.38
CA LEU A 105 8.14 12.73 6.56
C LEU A 105 9.24 11.65 6.50
N PHE A 106 10.21 11.77 5.59
CA PHE A 106 11.35 10.85 5.52
C PHE A 106 12.15 10.87 6.82
N ASP A 107 12.47 12.06 7.33
CA ASP A 107 13.22 12.22 8.57
C ASP A 107 12.45 11.67 9.78
N ARG A 108 11.17 11.99 9.88
CA ARG A 108 10.31 11.57 11.00
C ARG A 108 10.09 10.06 11.06
N LEU A 109 9.86 9.43 9.91
CA LEU A 109 9.57 8.00 9.78
C LEU A 109 10.81 7.15 9.52
N LYS A 110 12.00 7.77 9.45
CA LYS A 110 13.29 7.13 9.12
C LYS A 110 13.22 6.31 7.83
N LEU A 111 12.64 6.92 6.79
CA LEU A 111 12.48 6.35 5.47
C LEU A 111 13.58 6.83 4.52
N SER A 112 13.69 6.15 3.38
CA SER A 112 14.56 6.55 2.27
C SER A 112 13.86 6.31 0.93
N ALA A 113 14.49 6.74 -0.16
CA ALA A 113 13.97 6.48 -1.50
C ALA A 113 13.80 4.97 -1.81
N GLU A 114 14.64 4.14 -1.20
CA GLU A 114 14.63 2.68 -1.36
C GLU A 114 13.72 2.00 -0.33
N LYS A 115 13.69 2.52 0.92
CA LYS A 115 12.89 1.97 2.01
C LYS A 115 11.70 2.89 2.30
N ARG A 116 10.56 2.60 1.67
CA ARG A 116 9.33 3.40 1.73
C ARG A 116 8.42 3.04 2.90
N THR A 117 8.64 1.90 3.56
CA THR A 117 7.85 1.43 4.70
C THR A 117 8.67 1.54 5.99
N SER A 118 8.07 2.07 7.04
CA SER A 118 8.68 2.21 8.37
C SER A 118 9.02 0.84 8.98
N ALA A 119 10.03 0.81 9.84
CA ALA A 119 10.55 -0.45 10.40
C ALA A 119 9.53 -1.17 11.29
N ASP A 120 8.58 -0.43 11.86
CA ASP A 120 7.46 -0.95 12.66
C ASP A 120 6.28 -1.43 11.81
N GLY A 121 6.36 -1.33 10.47
CA GLY A 121 5.27 -1.69 9.56
C GLY A 121 4.03 -0.79 9.66
N LEU A 122 4.13 0.34 10.35
CA LEU A 122 2.97 1.21 10.57
C LEU A 122 2.68 2.11 9.38
N PHE A 123 3.70 2.70 8.76
CA PHE A 123 3.54 3.67 7.68
C PHE A 123 4.26 3.25 6.40
N THR A 124 3.61 3.50 5.27
CA THR A 124 4.27 3.50 3.95
C THR A 124 4.06 4.86 3.29
N LEU A 125 5.14 5.47 2.80
CA LEU A 125 5.14 6.77 2.13
C LEU A 125 5.32 6.60 0.62
N GLU A 126 4.33 7.04 -0.14
CA GLU A 126 4.34 7.03 -1.60
C GLU A 126 4.24 8.45 -2.16
N THR A 127 4.94 8.72 -3.23
CA THR A 127 4.75 9.93 -4.03
C THR A 127 3.91 9.60 -5.25
N VAL A 128 2.93 10.45 -5.55
CA VAL A 128 2.06 10.30 -6.72
C VAL A 128 2.14 11.53 -7.62
N SER A 129 2.12 11.33 -8.93
CA SER A 129 2.28 12.41 -9.91
C SER A 129 1.20 13.47 -9.81
N CYS A 130 -0.06 13.09 -9.52
CA CYS A 130 -1.15 14.02 -9.27
C CYS A 130 -2.34 13.31 -8.61
N LEU A 131 -2.88 13.93 -7.55
CA LEU A 131 -4.10 13.46 -6.86
C LEU A 131 -5.38 14.11 -7.38
N GLY A 132 -5.29 15.02 -8.36
CA GLY A 132 -6.45 15.71 -8.94
C GLY A 132 -7.00 16.88 -8.12
N ALA A 133 -6.51 17.12 -6.90
CA ALA A 133 -7.01 18.14 -5.97
C ALA A 133 -6.14 19.42 -5.95
N CYS A 134 -5.77 19.95 -7.12
CA CYS A 134 -4.80 21.05 -7.26
C CYS A 134 -5.22 22.36 -6.54
N GLY A 135 -6.51 22.61 -6.38
CA GLY A 135 -7.02 23.76 -5.61
C GLY A 135 -6.67 23.70 -4.12
N LEU A 136 -6.43 22.51 -3.60
CA LEU A 136 -6.04 22.25 -2.20
C LEU A 136 -4.53 22.06 -2.01
N ALA A 137 -3.72 22.30 -3.06
CA ALA A 137 -2.29 22.06 -3.01
C ALA A 137 -1.57 22.85 -1.88
N PRO A 138 -0.55 22.27 -1.21
CA PRO A 138 -0.08 20.89 -1.34
C PRO A 138 -1.04 19.86 -0.71
N VAL A 139 -1.13 18.65 -1.32
CA VAL A 139 -2.11 17.63 -0.91
C VAL A 139 -1.40 16.36 -0.47
N MET A 140 -1.85 15.82 0.66
CA MET A 140 -1.47 14.53 1.19
C MET A 140 -2.74 13.70 1.45
N VAL A 141 -2.67 12.40 1.20
CA VAL A 141 -3.76 11.46 1.51
C VAL A 141 -3.24 10.39 2.45
N VAL A 142 -3.98 10.07 3.50
CA VAL A 142 -3.66 8.99 4.44
C VAL A 142 -4.84 8.02 4.47
N ASN A 143 -4.65 6.79 4.01
CA ASN A 143 -5.69 5.76 3.92
C ASN A 143 -7.01 6.27 3.30
N GLY A 144 -6.94 7.12 2.26
CA GLY A 144 -8.10 7.68 1.58
C GLY A 144 -8.60 9.01 2.14
N GLU A 145 -8.18 9.42 3.34
CA GLU A 145 -8.51 10.73 3.89
C GLU A 145 -7.63 11.81 3.27
N VAL A 146 -8.26 12.84 2.68
CA VAL A 146 -7.58 13.91 1.95
C VAL A 146 -7.27 15.09 2.86
N HIS A 147 -6.00 15.45 2.96
CA HIS A 147 -5.51 16.62 3.66
C HIS A 147 -4.98 17.65 2.66
N GLY A 148 -5.61 18.83 2.62
CA GLY A 148 -5.19 19.94 1.75
C GLY A 148 -4.41 21.01 2.50
N GLN A 149 -3.69 21.85 1.72
CA GLN A 149 -2.88 22.97 2.24
C GLN A 149 -1.93 22.49 3.35
N VAL A 150 -1.31 21.33 3.10
CA VAL A 150 -0.44 20.69 4.07
C VAL A 150 0.89 21.43 4.12
N THR A 151 1.34 21.74 5.35
CA THR A 151 2.70 22.19 5.63
C THR A 151 3.50 21.03 6.24
N PRO A 152 4.84 21.11 6.30
CA PRO A 152 5.64 20.09 6.98
C PRO A 152 5.18 19.85 8.43
N GLU A 153 4.85 20.92 9.17
CA GLU A 153 4.40 20.86 10.56
C GLU A 153 3.06 20.11 10.65
N LYS A 154 2.08 20.50 9.80
CA LYS A 154 0.76 19.85 9.75
C LYS A 154 0.86 18.37 9.37
N ALA A 155 1.77 18.01 8.46
CA ALA A 155 2.02 16.62 8.12
C ALA A 155 2.52 15.83 9.33
N LEU A 156 3.46 16.39 10.09
CA LEU A 156 4.00 15.76 11.29
C LEU A 156 2.95 15.64 12.41
N GLU A 157 2.08 16.63 12.57
CA GLU A 157 0.97 16.57 13.52
C GLU A 157 0.01 15.42 13.20
N ILE A 158 -0.37 15.25 11.91
CA ILE A 158 -1.23 14.14 11.46
C ILE A 158 -0.57 12.80 11.78
N ILE A 159 0.72 12.64 11.46
CA ILE A 159 1.44 11.40 11.72
C ILE A 159 1.55 11.12 13.23
N ASN A 160 1.85 12.12 14.03
CA ASN A 160 1.98 11.96 15.47
C ASN A 160 0.63 11.58 16.12
N SER A 161 -0.48 12.18 15.70
CA SER A 161 -1.81 11.80 16.20
C SER A 161 -2.16 10.33 15.87
N ILE A 162 -1.78 9.84 14.70
CA ILE A 162 -1.95 8.43 14.34
C ILE A 162 -1.10 7.53 15.24
N VAL A 163 0.17 7.90 15.48
CA VAL A 163 1.06 7.14 16.36
C VAL A 163 0.51 7.06 17.79
N GLU A 164 -0.06 8.15 18.30
CA GLU A 164 -0.68 8.18 19.63
C GLU A 164 -1.93 7.28 19.71
N LEU A 165 -2.77 7.31 18.66
CA LEU A 165 -3.94 6.43 18.56
C LEU A 165 -3.55 4.93 18.54
N GLU A 166 -2.47 4.58 17.86
CA GLU A 166 -2.01 3.18 17.79
C GLU A 166 -1.34 2.72 19.10
N LYS A 167 -0.75 3.62 19.87
CA LYS A 167 -0.20 3.30 21.19
C LYS A 167 -1.27 3.11 22.27
N SER A 168 -2.45 3.68 22.06
CA SER A 168 -3.57 3.59 23.00
C SER A 168 -4.48 2.38 22.77
N LYS A 169 -4.22 1.59 21.72
CA LYS A 169 -4.88 0.32 21.40
C LYS A 169 -4.13 -0.88 21.95
#